data_abd4f31fc1089adde42c2c3c1c8df64c
#
_entry.id   abd4f31fc1089adde42c2c3c1c8df64c
#
_cell.length_a   1.000
_cell.length_b   1.000
_cell.length_c   1.000
_cell.angle_alpha   90.00
_cell.angle_beta   90.00
_cell.angle_gamma   90.00
#
_symmetry.space_group_name_H-M   'P 1'
#
loop_
_entity.id
_entity.type
_entity.pdbx_description
1 polymer ?
#
loop_
_entity_poly.entity_id
_entity_poly.type
_entity_poly.pdbx_seq_one_letter_code
_entity_poly.pdbx_strand_id
1 'polypeptide(L)'
;MDKLIQNIFLKRLLSCILVSIFVVSCALGTGSSFGSKEIRSFKGTLIPELSNNPILIEQVSMDLIELEKKKIPLNLPLSLLNYSPESYKVGSGDVLFIYVYGETERLSAALAKGAAINPIFEKIVRDDGTIFYPNAGILEVSGKTVEEIRLILTDKLSNVLNNPQVDVSVADFKSQKIILSGNFSNNGTVPVTSVPMTLSEVLANANPFGEAGMRSLGDLTSIKFTRDGYTYDIDYEYLARNSQIQNYIYLKGGDTIHLPDNSLSQVHVLGEATSPTSINLTRKNLPLSSALAQAKGLSQSTAKGKDVYILRPKDSEGKPRIFKTDMSSPSGYLLAGKFNLNAGDIVFVSTAGITSWSRFINQVLPFTDFINSSESTDILN
;
A
#
# COMPACT_ATOMS: atom_id res chain seq x y z
N MET A 1 68.26 -26.58 -45.86
CA MET A 1 66.84 -26.19 -46.11
C MET A 1 65.91 -26.80 -45.05
N ASP A 2 66.21 -27.94 -44.46
CA ASP A 2 65.31 -28.59 -43.50
C ASP A 2 65.18 -27.97 -42.14
N LYS A 3 66.19 -27.29 -41.61
CA LYS A 3 66.04 -26.60 -40.28
C LYS A 3 65.14 -25.36 -40.29
N LEU A 4 64.94 -24.75 -41.42
CA LEU A 4 64.11 -23.57 -41.56
C LEU A 4 62.64 -24.00 -41.64
N ILE A 5 62.37 -25.11 -42.30
CA ILE A 5 60.98 -25.63 -42.43
C ILE A 5 60.50 -26.21 -41.08
N GLN A 6 61.38 -26.92 -40.34
CA GLN A 6 61.03 -27.37 -39.00
C GLN A 6 60.71 -26.24 -38.02
N ASN A 7 61.44 -25.15 -38.08
CA ASN A 7 61.20 -24.00 -37.20
C ASN A 7 59.86 -23.25 -37.54
N ILE A 8 59.46 -23.25 -38.79
CA ILE A 8 58.20 -22.64 -39.22
C ILE A 8 57.01 -23.55 -38.79
N PHE A 9 57.20 -24.88 -38.92
CA PHE A 9 56.18 -25.85 -38.50
C PHE A 9 55.97 -25.83 -36.99
N LEU A 10 57.06 -25.76 -36.22
CA LEU A 10 57.00 -25.70 -34.74
C LEU A 10 56.32 -24.41 -34.24
N LYS A 11 56.60 -23.23 -34.89
CA LYS A 11 55.97 -21.98 -34.56
C LYS A 11 54.46 -21.97 -34.88
N ARG A 12 54.06 -22.59 -36.00
CA ARG A 12 52.62 -22.72 -36.35
C ARG A 12 51.90 -23.66 -35.44
N LEU A 13 52.55 -24.79 -35.02
CA LEU A 13 51.97 -25.73 -34.03
C LEU A 13 51.83 -25.08 -32.67
N LEU A 14 52.79 -24.29 -32.22
CA LEU A 14 52.74 -23.54 -30.97
C LEU A 14 51.65 -22.46 -30.98
N SER A 15 51.48 -21.77 -32.12
CA SER A 15 50.43 -20.78 -32.31
C SER A 15 49.02 -21.39 -32.27
N CYS A 16 48.82 -22.59 -32.87
CA CYS A 16 47.56 -23.29 -32.85
C CYS A 16 47.19 -23.78 -31.41
N ILE A 17 48.20 -24.23 -30.65
CA ILE A 17 48.01 -24.65 -29.25
C ILE A 17 47.68 -23.43 -28.38
N LEU A 18 48.31 -22.28 -28.59
CA LEU A 18 48.00 -21.05 -27.84
C LEU A 18 46.59 -20.52 -28.13
N VAL A 19 46.13 -20.61 -29.39
CA VAL A 19 44.77 -20.22 -29.78
C VAL A 19 43.72 -21.17 -29.20
N SER A 20 44.00 -22.49 -29.12
CA SER A 20 43.07 -23.44 -28.52
C SER A 20 42.93 -23.27 -27.00
N ILE A 21 43.96 -22.78 -26.30
CA ILE A 21 43.91 -22.50 -24.86
C ILE A 21 43.02 -21.24 -24.58
N PHE A 22 43.02 -20.27 -25.51
CA PHE A 22 42.16 -19.07 -25.37
C PHE A 22 40.67 -19.34 -25.64
N VAL A 23 40.34 -20.35 -26.45
CA VAL A 23 38.94 -20.66 -26.78
C VAL A 23 38.24 -21.42 -25.65
N VAL A 24 39.00 -22.15 -24.76
CA VAL A 24 38.45 -22.89 -23.61
C VAL A 24 38.11 -21.94 -22.43
N SER A 25 38.66 -20.73 -22.40
CA SER A 25 38.46 -19.78 -21.29
C SER A 25 37.10 -19.08 -21.28
N CYS A 26 36.27 -19.16 -22.32
CA CYS A 26 34.97 -18.48 -22.38
C CYS A 26 33.76 -19.35 -21.99
N ALA A 27 33.99 -20.59 -21.54
CA ALA A 27 32.90 -21.51 -21.21
C ALA A 27 32.55 -21.60 -19.70
N LEU A 28 33.21 -20.79 -18.86
CA LEU A 28 32.84 -20.67 -17.46
C LEU A 28 31.77 -19.56 -17.32
N GLY A 29 30.55 -19.95 -17.61
CA GLY A 29 29.39 -19.07 -17.34
C GLY A 29 29.36 -18.70 -15.86
N THR A 30 29.43 -17.40 -15.60
CA THR A 30 29.40 -16.82 -14.24
C THR A 30 27.97 -16.73 -13.69
N GLY A 31 27.02 -17.53 -14.18
CA GLY A 31 25.65 -17.60 -13.71
C GLY A 31 25.50 -18.53 -12.50
N SER A 32 24.55 -18.21 -11.62
CA SER A 32 24.16 -19.09 -10.52
C SER A 32 23.09 -20.10 -10.97
N SER A 33 23.25 -21.39 -10.70
CA SER A 33 22.27 -22.42 -11.03
C SER A 33 22.18 -23.51 -9.94
N PHE A 34 21.03 -24.18 -9.86
CA PHE A 34 20.80 -25.29 -8.93
C PHE A 34 20.89 -26.63 -9.63
N GLY A 35 21.66 -27.54 -9.08
CA GLY A 35 21.74 -28.91 -9.58
C GLY A 35 20.47 -29.70 -9.24
N SER A 36 19.96 -30.44 -10.24
CA SER A 36 18.76 -31.28 -10.04
C SER A 36 18.96 -32.42 -9.02
N LYS A 37 20.19 -32.81 -8.72
CA LYS A 37 20.50 -33.80 -7.68
C LYS A 37 20.37 -33.24 -6.27
N GLU A 38 20.80 -32.01 -6.05
CA GLU A 38 20.68 -31.34 -4.74
C GLU A 38 19.21 -31.15 -4.36
N ILE A 39 18.35 -30.81 -5.34
CA ILE A 39 16.92 -30.59 -5.11
C ILE A 39 16.15 -31.90 -4.86
N ARG A 40 16.54 -33.02 -5.48
CA ARG A 40 15.92 -34.33 -5.21
C ARG A 40 16.18 -34.85 -3.80
N SER A 41 17.31 -34.49 -3.21
CA SER A 41 17.62 -34.80 -1.81
C SER A 41 16.82 -33.94 -0.82
N PHE A 42 16.25 -32.82 -1.27
CA PHE A 42 15.50 -31.87 -0.45
C PHE A 42 13.98 -32.09 -0.41
N LYS A 43 13.47 -33.23 -0.91
CA LYS A 43 12.06 -33.55 -0.74
C LYS A 43 11.76 -33.80 0.75
N GLY A 44 11.52 -32.70 1.47
CA GLY A 44 11.27 -32.70 2.91
C GLY A 44 12.52 -32.53 3.80
N THR A 45 13.67 -32.12 3.26
CA THR A 45 14.90 -31.94 4.02
C THR A 45 15.26 -30.43 4.10
N LEU A 46 15.65 -30.04 5.26
CA LEU A 46 16.00 -28.71 5.73
C LEU A 46 17.33 -28.24 5.12
N ILE A 47 17.44 -26.99 4.76
CA ILE A 47 18.72 -26.38 4.35
C ILE A 47 19.51 -26.03 5.63
N PRO A 48 20.65 -26.71 5.93
CA PRO A 48 21.34 -26.52 7.21
C PRO A 48 22.02 -25.15 7.39
N GLU A 49 22.17 -24.38 6.32
CA GLU A 49 23.08 -23.23 6.27
C GLU A 49 22.41 -21.88 6.54
N LEU A 50 21.07 -21.84 6.68
CA LEU A 50 20.35 -20.63 7.10
C LEU A 50 19.94 -20.79 8.56
N SER A 51 20.80 -20.33 9.47
CA SER A 51 20.56 -20.24 10.92
C SER A 51 19.35 -21.04 11.43
N ASN A 52 19.46 -21.92 12.32
CA ASN A 52 18.47 -22.64 13.16
C ASN A 52 17.01 -22.86 12.66
N ASN A 53 16.61 -22.33 11.49
CA ASN A 53 15.29 -22.48 10.89
C ASN A 53 15.40 -23.10 9.49
N PRO A 54 14.88 -24.32 9.33
CA PRO A 54 14.89 -25.03 8.06
C PRO A 54 13.91 -24.41 7.05
N ILE A 55 14.39 -24.07 5.86
CA ILE A 55 13.54 -23.58 4.77
C ILE A 55 13.11 -24.79 3.91
N LEU A 56 11.80 -24.94 3.75
CA LEU A 56 11.21 -25.99 2.91
C LEU A 56 11.01 -25.48 1.48
N ILE A 57 11.43 -26.27 0.48
CA ILE A 57 11.11 -26.01 -0.93
C ILE A 57 9.78 -26.68 -1.26
N GLU A 58 8.79 -25.86 -1.60
CA GLU A 58 7.44 -26.30 -1.93
C GLU A 58 7.21 -26.27 -3.44
N GLN A 59 6.65 -27.35 -4.00
CA GLN A 59 6.26 -27.35 -5.41
C GLN A 59 4.96 -26.57 -5.60
N VAL A 60 4.95 -25.61 -6.53
CA VAL A 60 3.74 -24.89 -6.89
C VAL A 60 2.71 -25.86 -7.46
N SER A 61 1.57 -25.97 -6.80
CA SER A 61 0.43 -26.82 -7.16
C SER A 61 -0.88 -26.04 -7.00
N MET A 62 -1.98 -26.56 -7.52
CA MET A 62 -3.29 -25.94 -7.33
C MET A 62 -3.69 -25.89 -5.85
N ASP A 63 -3.41 -26.97 -5.11
CA ASP A 63 -3.73 -27.03 -3.67
C ASP A 63 -2.97 -25.96 -2.88
N LEU A 64 -1.68 -25.77 -3.20
CA LEU A 64 -0.87 -24.72 -2.59
C LEU A 64 -1.44 -23.31 -2.91
N ILE A 65 -1.79 -23.06 -4.17
CA ILE A 65 -2.38 -21.77 -4.60
C ILE A 65 -3.69 -21.50 -3.88
N GLU A 66 -4.53 -22.52 -3.68
CA GLU A 66 -5.79 -22.37 -2.94
C GLU A 66 -5.56 -22.13 -1.44
N LEU A 67 -4.57 -22.79 -0.85
CA LEU A 67 -4.17 -22.54 0.54
C LEU A 67 -3.67 -21.11 0.74
N GLU A 68 -2.83 -20.62 -0.18
CA GLU A 68 -2.33 -19.23 -0.13
C GLU A 68 -3.47 -18.20 -0.26
N LYS A 69 -4.47 -18.46 -1.11
CA LYS A 69 -5.64 -17.59 -1.23
C LYS A 69 -6.51 -17.55 0.03
N LYS A 70 -6.64 -18.66 0.73
CA LYS A 70 -7.42 -18.76 1.98
C LYS A 70 -6.74 -18.04 3.16
N LYS A 71 -5.43 -17.81 3.08
CA LYS A 71 -4.65 -17.13 4.13
C LYS A 71 -4.81 -15.62 4.16
N ILE A 72 -5.58 -15.01 3.27
CA ILE A 72 -5.90 -13.58 3.32
C ILE A 72 -7.17 -13.41 4.15
N PRO A 73 -7.08 -13.31 5.49
CA PRO A 73 -8.24 -12.97 6.28
C PRO A 73 -8.57 -11.50 6.02
N LEU A 74 -9.85 -11.23 5.83
CA LEU A 74 -10.37 -9.86 5.91
C LEU A 74 -10.33 -9.46 7.40
N ASN A 75 -9.17 -9.06 7.91
CA ASN A 75 -8.96 -8.64 9.30
C ASN A 75 -9.49 -7.22 9.55
N LEU A 76 -10.72 -6.95 9.07
CA LEU A 76 -11.40 -5.73 9.47
C LEU A 76 -12.05 -5.98 10.84
N PRO A 77 -11.65 -5.23 11.87
CA PRO A 77 -12.28 -5.36 13.17
C PRO A 77 -13.75 -4.97 13.09
N LEU A 78 -14.60 -5.75 13.71
CA LEU A 78 -16.03 -5.49 13.78
C LEU A 78 -16.33 -4.08 14.33
N SER A 79 -15.46 -3.53 15.16
CA SER A 79 -15.58 -2.18 15.70
C SER A 79 -15.58 -1.08 14.61
N LEU A 80 -14.89 -1.28 13.50
CA LEU A 80 -14.95 -0.34 12.36
C LEU A 80 -16.25 -0.47 11.58
N LEU A 81 -16.76 -1.69 11.41
CA LEU A 81 -17.98 -1.95 10.65
C LEU A 81 -19.25 -1.60 11.43
N ASN A 82 -19.20 -1.74 12.75
CA ASN A 82 -20.36 -1.49 13.63
C ASN A 82 -20.47 -0.02 14.07
N TYR A 83 -19.51 0.83 13.68
CA TYR A 83 -19.61 2.25 13.99
C TYR A 83 -20.76 2.88 13.18
N SER A 84 -21.73 3.43 13.91
CA SER A 84 -22.84 4.22 13.35
C SER A 84 -22.58 5.70 13.64
N PRO A 85 -22.61 6.56 12.62
CA PRO A 85 -22.40 7.99 12.81
C PRO A 85 -23.50 8.60 13.71
N GLU A 86 -23.09 9.40 14.67
CA GLU A 86 -23.98 10.25 15.46
C GLU A 86 -24.23 11.58 14.76
N SER A 87 -25.26 12.31 15.20
CA SER A 87 -25.49 13.69 14.77
C SER A 87 -24.26 14.54 15.10
N TYR A 88 -23.89 15.42 14.18
CA TYR A 88 -22.74 16.31 14.37
C TYR A 88 -22.90 17.14 15.63
N LYS A 89 -21.89 17.15 16.48
CA LYS A 89 -21.78 17.98 17.68
C LYS A 89 -20.79 19.11 17.42
N VAL A 90 -21.26 20.32 17.62
CA VAL A 90 -20.45 21.53 17.43
C VAL A 90 -19.26 21.53 18.38
N GLY A 91 -18.14 22.03 17.91
CA GLY A 91 -16.91 22.15 18.70
C GLY A 91 -16.23 23.50 18.52
N SER A 92 -15.16 23.71 19.29
CA SER A 92 -14.35 24.92 19.22
C SER A 92 -13.76 25.12 17.82
N GLY A 93 -13.85 26.35 17.29
CA GLY A 93 -13.41 26.72 15.96
C GLY A 93 -14.48 26.61 14.87
N ASP A 94 -15.58 25.89 15.10
CA ASP A 94 -16.71 25.86 14.15
C ASP A 94 -17.34 27.26 14.00
N VAL A 95 -17.92 27.49 12.82
CA VAL A 95 -18.63 28.71 12.53
C VAL A 95 -20.12 28.40 12.40
N LEU A 96 -20.91 28.92 13.31
CA LEU A 96 -22.38 28.81 13.28
C LEU A 96 -22.98 29.96 12.49
N PHE A 97 -23.91 29.65 11.61
CA PHE A 97 -24.80 30.63 11.00
C PHE A 97 -26.12 30.63 11.80
N ILE A 98 -26.46 31.77 12.37
CA ILE A 98 -27.64 31.95 13.22
C ILE A 98 -28.50 33.04 12.63
N TYR A 99 -29.74 32.69 12.33
CA TYR A 99 -30.73 33.63 11.79
C TYR A 99 -31.97 33.67 12.68
N VAL A 100 -32.39 34.87 13.04
CA VAL A 100 -33.62 35.11 13.83
C VAL A 100 -34.60 35.89 12.97
N TYR A 101 -35.73 35.29 12.67
CA TYR A 101 -36.78 35.92 11.87
C TYR A 101 -37.41 37.10 12.62
N GLY A 102 -37.64 38.20 11.92
CA GLY A 102 -38.17 39.43 12.51
C GLY A 102 -37.10 40.48 12.87
N GLU A 103 -35.81 40.15 12.84
CA GLU A 103 -34.71 41.12 12.97
C GLU A 103 -34.38 41.86 11.65
N THR A 104 -35.36 42.02 10.75
CA THR A 104 -35.18 42.56 9.38
C THR A 104 -34.67 44.00 9.37
N GLU A 105 -34.95 44.82 10.39
CA GLU A 105 -34.46 46.19 10.47
C GLU A 105 -32.93 46.28 10.62
N ARG A 106 -32.33 45.34 11.36
CA ARG A 106 -30.86 45.27 11.50
C ARG A 106 -30.19 44.83 10.21
N LEU A 107 -30.81 43.89 9.50
CA LEU A 107 -30.30 43.41 8.21
C LEU A 107 -30.35 44.49 7.15
N SER A 108 -31.49 45.17 7.01
CA SER A 108 -31.67 46.25 6.04
C SER A 108 -30.74 47.44 6.30
N ALA A 109 -30.51 47.82 7.57
CA ALA A 109 -29.57 48.86 7.93
C ALA A 109 -28.08 48.48 7.68
N ALA A 110 -27.73 47.22 7.86
CA ALA A 110 -26.39 46.73 7.58
C ALA A 110 -26.09 46.62 6.06
N LEU A 111 -27.05 46.13 5.28
CA LEU A 111 -26.98 46.06 3.82
C LEU A 111 -26.94 47.45 3.18
N ALA A 112 -27.74 48.39 3.68
CA ALA A 112 -27.73 49.79 3.22
C ALA A 112 -26.38 50.50 3.44
N LYS A 113 -25.58 50.04 4.39
CA LYS A 113 -24.22 50.54 4.67
C LYS A 113 -23.13 49.77 3.92
N GLY A 114 -23.46 48.82 3.05
CA GLY A 114 -22.49 47.98 2.33
C GLY A 114 -21.71 47.00 3.22
N ALA A 115 -22.22 46.69 4.42
CA ALA A 115 -21.57 45.72 5.29
C ALA A 115 -21.72 44.31 4.74
N ALA A 116 -20.68 43.52 4.86
CA ALA A 116 -20.73 42.08 4.55
C ALA A 116 -21.75 41.39 5.48
N ILE A 117 -22.58 40.53 4.94
CA ILE A 117 -23.66 39.84 5.67
C ILE A 117 -23.08 38.89 6.74
N ASN A 118 -21.92 38.30 6.44
CA ASN A 118 -21.29 37.25 7.25
C ASN A 118 -21.03 37.62 8.73
N PRO A 119 -20.44 38.79 9.08
CA PRO A 119 -20.13 39.09 10.47
C PRO A 119 -21.34 39.22 11.40
N ILE A 120 -22.54 39.44 10.83
CA ILE A 120 -23.78 39.62 11.61
C ILE A 120 -24.35 38.27 12.04
N PHE A 121 -24.33 37.29 11.13
CA PHE A 121 -25.00 36.01 11.32
C PHE A 121 -24.04 34.91 11.72
N GLU A 122 -22.76 35.03 11.32
CA GLU A 122 -21.74 34.01 11.64
C GLU A 122 -21.17 34.23 13.04
N LYS A 123 -21.13 33.17 13.82
CA LYS A 123 -20.58 33.14 15.18
C LYS A 123 -19.57 32.05 15.28
N ILE A 124 -18.31 32.43 15.52
CA ILE A 124 -17.22 31.46 15.75
C ILE A 124 -17.39 30.92 17.17
N VAL A 125 -17.35 29.60 17.32
CA VAL A 125 -17.29 28.95 18.62
C VAL A 125 -15.89 29.15 19.19
N ARG A 126 -15.84 29.80 20.36
CA ARG A 126 -14.60 30.14 21.07
C ARG A 126 -13.90 28.88 21.62
N ASP A 127 -12.67 29.06 22.06
CA ASP A 127 -11.88 27.98 22.65
C ASP A 127 -12.50 27.44 23.95
N ASP A 128 -13.25 28.25 24.67
CA ASP A 128 -14.03 27.86 25.85
C ASP A 128 -15.37 27.15 25.51
N GLY A 129 -15.63 26.90 24.22
CA GLY A 129 -16.83 26.20 23.75
C GLY A 129 -18.08 27.09 23.72
N THR A 130 -17.92 28.42 23.85
CA THR A 130 -19.04 29.34 23.88
C THR A 130 -19.18 30.20 22.63
N ILE A 131 -20.39 30.76 22.43
CA ILE A 131 -20.63 31.86 21.50
C ILE A 131 -21.27 33.03 22.26
N PHE A 132 -21.12 34.24 21.74
CA PHE A 132 -21.89 35.38 22.17
C PHE A 132 -22.99 35.69 21.16
N TYR A 133 -24.24 35.76 21.63
CA TYR A 133 -25.37 36.23 20.82
C TYR A 133 -26.06 37.43 21.49
N PRO A 134 -26.37 38.51 20.75
CA PRO A 134 -27.10 39.67 21.30
C PRO A 134 -28.40 39.23 21.97
N ASN A 135 -28.75 39.86 23.07
CA ASN A 135 -29.93 39.58 23.89
C ASN A 135 -30.00 38.21 24.58
N ALA A 136 -29.23 37.23 24.13
CA ALA A 136 -29.09 35.91 24.77
C ALA A 136 -27.82 35.77 25.64
N GLY A 137 -26.82 36.67 25.40
CA GLY A 137 -25.55 36.65 26.12
C GLY A 137 -24.59 35.54 25.67
N ILE A 138 -23.82 35.03 26.61
CA ILE A 138 -22.87 33.93 26.38
C ILE A 138 -23.63 32.60 26.46
N LEU A 139 -23.47 31.76 25.46
CA LEU A 139 -24.10 30.45 25.33
C LEU A 139 -23.03 29.35 25.17
N GLU A 140 -23.14 28.33 25.96
CA GLU A 140 -22.31 27.10 25.82
C GLU A 140 -22.90 26.22 24.71
N VAL A 141 -22.14 26.04 23.63
CA VAL A 141 -22.59 25.33 22.43
C VAL A 141 -21.73 24.10 22.09
N SER A 142 -20.52 24.00 22.65
CA SER A 142 -19.65 22.87 22.43
C SER A 142 -20.28 21.54 22.93
N GLY A 143 -20.16 20.49 22.13
CA GLY A 143 -20.74 19.19 22.41
C GLY A 143 -22.24 19.07 22.14
N LYS A 144 -22.90 20.15 21.68
CA LYS A 144 -24.32 20.18 21.36
C LYS A 144 -24.56 20.04 19.85
N THR A 145 -25.71 19.53 19.49
CA THR A 145 -26.21 19.53 18.11
C THR A 145 -26.77 20.89 17.73
N VAL A 146 -26.87 21.18 16.44
CA VAL A 146 -27.49 22.44 15.97
C VAL A 146 -28.94 22.60 16.47
N GLU A 147 -29.67 21.49 16.61
CA GLU A 147 -31.05 21.52 17.13
C GLU A 147 -31.10 21.87 18.62
N GLU A 148 -30.21 21.32 19.43
CA GLU A 148 -30.10 21.66 20.86
C GLU A 148 -29.73 23.15 21.04
N ILE A 149 -28.80 23.66 20.20
CA ILE A 149 -28.42 25.08 20.21
C ILE A 149 -29.58 25.96 19.82
N ARG A 150 -30.34 25.56 18.78
CA ARG A 150 -31.57 26.28 18.34
C ARG A 150 -32.57 26.41 19.48
N LEU A 151 -32.83 25.32 20.20
CA LEU A 151 -33.76 25.30 21.33
C LEU A 151 -33.29 26.21 22.47
N ILE A 152 -32.02 26.11 22.87
CA ILE A 152 -31.42 26.95 23.91
C ILE A 152 -31.51 28.44 23.55
N LEU A 153 -31.19 28.77 22.28
CA LEU A 153 -31.21 30.14 21.82
C LEU A 153 -32.64 30.68 21.76
N THR A 154 -33.61 29.89 21.30
CA THR A 154 -35.02 30.24 21.25
C THR A 154 -35.56 30.55 22.67
N ASP A 155 -35.25 29.69 23.65
CA ASP A 155 -35.63 29.89 25.04
C ASP A 155 -35.05 31.20 25.61
N LYS A 156 -33.76 31.43 25.42
CA LYS A 156 -33.10 32.67 25.90
C LYS A 156 -33.67 33.92 25.26
N LEU A 157 -33.94 33.87 23.96
CA LEU A 157 -34.48 35.01 23.22
C LEU A 157 -35.96 35.29 23.54
N SER A 158 -36.74 34.30 23.97
CA SER A 158 -38.14 34.43 24.33
C SER A 158 -38.38 35.42 25.50
N ASN A 159 -37.34 35.63 26.32
CA ASN A 159 -37.39 36.63 27.41
C ASN A 159 -37.38 38.07 26.91
N VAL A 160 -36.98 38.31 25.66
CA VAL A 160 -36.79 39.66 25.10
C VAL A 160 -37.61 39.86 23.82
N LEU A 161 -37.82 38.79 23.06
CA LEU A 161 -38.53 38.79 21.78
C LEU A 161 -39.82 37.98 21.92
N ASN A 162 -40.89 38.47 21.32
CA ASN A 162 -42.15 37.74 21.31
C ASN A 162 -42.13 36.68 20.22
N ASN A 163 -42.19 35.37 20.61
CA ASN A 163 -42.22 34.23 19.72
C ASN A 163 -41.05 34.20 18.69
N PRO A 164 -39.76 34.19 19.13
CA PRO A 164 -38.63 34.23 18.23
C PRO A 164 -38.55 32.96 17.38
N GLN A 165 -38.45 33.13 16.07
CA GLN A 165 -38.20 32.06 15.12
C GLN A 165 -36.69 32.00 14.85
N VAL A 166 -36.00 30.96 15.31
CA VAL A 166 -34.55 30.84 15.23
C VAL A 166 -34.18 29.70 14.29
N ASP A 167 -33.26 29.94 13.38
CA ASP A 167 -32.59 28.93 12.57
C ASP A 167 -31.10 28.91 12.88
N VAL A 168 -30.54 27.73 13.01
CA VAL A 168 -29.12 27.49 13.31
C VAL A 168 -28.57 26.45 12.38
N SER A 169 -27.48 26.77 11.72
CA SER A 169 -26.73 25.82 10.89
C SER A 169 -25.22 26.00 11.10
N VAL A 170 -24.42 25.04 10.66
CA VAL A 170 -22.95 25.17 10.66
C VAL A 170 -22.52 25.69 9.30
N ALA A 171 -21.95 26.91 9.28
CA ALA A 171 -21.42 27.52 8.06
C ALA A 171 -20.05 27.00 7.69
N ASP A 172 -19.20 26.66 8.68
CA ASP A 172 -17.86 26.14 8.44
C ASP A 172 -17.49 25.12 9.54
N PHE A 173 -17.14 23.92 9.13
CA PHE A 173 -16.79 22.79 9.98
C PHE A 173 -15.28 22.75 10.19
N LYS A 174 -14.80 23.09 11.39
CA LYS A 174 -13.37 23.20 11.72
C LYS A 174 -12.94 22.39 12.92
N SER A 175 -13.87 22.00 13.79
CA SER A 175 -13.56 21.37 15.06
C SER A 175 -13.16 19.89 14.91
N GLN A 176 -13.81 19.18 13.99
CA GLN A 176 -13.61 17.75 13.78
C GLN A 176 -13.01 17.50 12.40
N LYS A 177 -11.86 16.82 12.36
CA LYS A 177 -11.11 16.60 11.12
C LYS A 177 -10.67 15.16 11.02
N ILE A 178 -10.60 14.66 9.78
CA ILE A 178 -9.91 13.44 9.38
C ILE A 178 -8.57 13.86 8.79
N ILE A 179 -7.51 13.14 9.09
CA ILE A 179 -6.17 13.44 8.61
C ILE A 179 -5.82 12.46 7.48
N LEU A 180 -5.43 13.00 6.33
CA LEU A 180 -4.92 12.24 5.19
C LEU A 180 -3.43 12.50 5.03
N SER A 181 -2.64 11.44 4.97
CA SER A 181 -1.18 11.52 4.85
C SER A 181 -0.63 10.45 3.90
N GLY A 182 0.62 10.61 3.47
CA GLY A 182 1.27 9.68 2.54
C GLY A 182 1.03 10.03 1.08
N ASN A 183 0.93 9.04 0.21
CA ASN A 183 0.92 9.20 -1.25
C ASN A 183 -0.46 9.48 -1.88
N PHE A 184 -1.29 10.25 -1.19
CA PHE A 184 -2.47 10.85 -1.83
C PHE A 184 -2.06 12.10 -2.64
N SER A 185 -2.76 12.37 -3.74
CA SER A 185 -2.57 13.63 -4.46
C SER A 185 -3.06 14.82 -3.65
N ASN A 186 -4.14 14.64 -2.89
CA ASN A 186 -4.73 15.64 -2.02
C ASN A 186 -4.52 15.23 -0.55
N ASN A 187 -3.34 15.52 0.00
CA ASN A 187 -3.03 15.34 1.41
C ASN A 187 -3.62 16.49 2.25
N GLY A 188 -3.81 16.24 3.53
CA GLY A 188 -4.20 17.26 4.48
C GLY A 188 -5.34 16.83 5.39
N THR A 189 -6.17 17.77 5.76
CA THR A 189 -7.31 17.54 6.65
C THR A 189 -8.63 17.65 5.91
N VAL A 190 -9.52 16.69 6.14
CA VAL A 190 -10.90 16.71 5.65
C VAL A 190 -11.82 16.98 6.81
N PRO A 191 -12.64 18.04 6.78
CA PRO A 191 -13.59 18.31 7.86
C PRO A 191 -14.69 17.25 7.90
N VAL A 192 -15.06 16.83 9.10
CA VAL A 192 -16.27 16.04 9.34
C VAL A 192 -17.45 16.99 9.32
N THR A 193 -18.47 16.66 8.56
CA THR A 193 -19.67 17.50 8.40
C THR A 193 -20.90 16.85 9.04
N SER A 194 -22.05 17.49 8.95
CA SER A 194 -23.34 16.92 9.36
C SER A 194 -23.78 15.73 8.51
N VAL A 195 -23.16 15.54 7.33
CA VAL A 195 -23.39 14.38 6.46
C VAL A 195 -22.30 13.37 6.75
N PRO A 196 -22.65 12.15 7.21
CA PRO A 196 -21.67 11.11 7.44
C PRO A 196 -20.88 10.77 6.17
N MET A 197 -19.57 10.66 6.31
CA MET A 197 -18.67 10.29 5.21
C MET A 197 -18.13 8.88 5.40
N THR A 198 -18.00 8.15 4.30
CA THR A 198 -17.40 6.80 4.27
C THR A 198 -15.93 6.85 3.87
N LEU A 199 -15.21 5.77 4.16
CA LEU A 199 -13.83 5.59 3.70
C LEU A 199 -13.72 5.73 2.17
N SER A 200 -14.67 5.16 1.43
CA SER A 200 -14.71 5.26 -0.04
C SER A 200 -14.80 6.69 -0.54
N GLU A 201 -15.68 7.50 0.06
CA GLU A 201 -15.87 8.90 -0.37
C GLU A 201 -14.64 9.74 -0.10
N VAL A 202 -14.03 9.57 1.07
CA VAL A 202 -12.81 10.31 1.42
C VAL A 202 -11.65 9.91 0.52
N LEU A 203 -11.47 8.60 0.24
CA LEU A 203 -10.43 8.13 -0.67
C LEU A 203 -10.66 8.61 -2.11
N ALA A 204 -11.90 8.65 -2.58
CA ALA A 204 -12.21 9.18 -3.91
C ALA A 204 -11.81 10.66 -4.04
N ASN A 205 -12.07 11.48 -3.01
CA ASN A 205 -11.71 12.89 -2.99
C ASN A 205 -10.20 13.12 -2.81
N ALA A 206 -9.52 12.23 -2.09
CA ALA A 206 -8.08 12.29 -1.85
C ALA A 206 -7.25 11.94 -3.10
N ASN A 207 -7.88 11.41 -4.15
CA ASN A 207 -7.26 10.99 -5.39
C ASN A 207 -6.00 10.12 -5.18
N PRO A 208 -6.15 8.88 -4.70
CA PRO A 208 -5.03 7.99 -4.43
C PRO A 208 -4.33 7.49 -5.72
N PHE A 209 -4.91 7.77 -6.89
CA PHE A 209 -4.39 7.30 -8.19
C PHE A 209 -3.51 8.34 -8.89
N GLY A 210 -3.38 9.55 -8.34
CA GLY A 210 -2.63 10.63 -8.95
C GLY A 210 -3.32 11.25 -10.18
N GLU A 211 -2.67 12.26 -10.76
CA GLU A 211 -3.13 12.86 -12.01
C GLU A 211 -2.86 11.93 -13.20
N ALA A 212 -3.63 12.09 -14.28
CA ALA A 212 -3.47 11.31 -15.50
C ALA A 212 -2.03 11.45 -16.06
N GLY A 213 -1.25 10.38 -16.00
CA GLY A 213 0.16 10.34 -16.42
C GLY A 213 1.20 10.28 -15.31
N MET A 214 0.87 10.63 -14.08
CA MET A 214 1.67 10.30 -12.90
C MET A 214 1.17 8.98 -12.30
N ARG A 215 2.05 7.98 -12.19
CA ARG A 215 1.73 6.78 -11.42
C ARG A 215 1.69 7.18 -9.95
N SER A 216 0.54 7.08 -9.33
CA SER A 216 0.48 7.10 -7.88
C SER A 216 1.35 5.96 -7.35
N LEU A 217 2.29 6.32 -6.48
CA LEU A 217 3.12 5.35 -5.76
C LEU A 217 2.43 4.87 -4.48
N GLY A 218 1.16 5.16 -4.30
CA GLY A 218 0.40 4.76 -3.13
C GLY A 218 0.01 3.28 -3.15
N ASP A 219 0.21 2.60 -2.03
CA ASP A 219 -0.18 1.20 -1.84
C ASP A 219 -1.59 1.09 -1.26
N LEU A 220 -2.58 0.95 -2.13
CA LEU A 220 -3.99 0.74 -1.75
C LEU A 220 -4.25 -0.63 -1.10
N THR A 221 -3.27 -1.53 -1.12
CA THR A 221 -3.39 -2.86 -0.50
C THR A 221 -2.99 -2.87 0.96
N SER A 222 -2.44 -1.74 1.47
CA SER A 222 -1.87 -1.63 2.81
C SER A 222 -2.13 -0.26 3.45
N ILE A 223 -3.33 0.30 3.24
CA ILE A 223 -3.71 1.58 3.87
C ILE A 223 -3.68 1.41 5.39
N LYS A 224 -2.96 2.32 6.07
CA LYS A 224 -2.97 2.39 7.53
C LYS A 224 -4.12 3.28 7.99
N PHE A 225 -5.09 2.69 8.63
CA PHE A 225 -6.23 3.40 9.21
C PHE A 225 -6.08 3.43 10.72
N THR A 226 -6.02 4.62 11.32
CA THR A 226 -5.88 4.78 12.76
C THR A 226 -7.13 5.40 13.34
N ARG A 227 -7.70 4.78 14.37
CA ARG A 227 -8.85 5.24 15.15
C ARG A 227 -8.64 4.94 16.61
N ASP A 228 -8.87 5.91 17.47
CA ASP A 228 -8.79 5.78 18.93
C ASP A 228 -7.44 5.17 19.41
N GLY A 229 -6.33 5.50 18.72
CA GLY A 229 -5.00 4.98 19.03
C GLY A 229 -4.67 3.58 18.46
N TYR A 230 -5.63 2.91 17.83
CA TYR A 230 -5.41 1.61 17.18
C TYR A 230 -5.22 1.79 15.69
N THR A 231 -4.18 1.17 15.14
CA THR A 231 -3.90 1.19 13.68
C THR A 231 -4.28 -0.15 13.06
N TYR A 232 -4.99 -0.07 11.95
CA TYR A 232 -5.48 -1.21 11.17
C TYR A 232 -4.91 -1.16 9.76
N ASP A 233 -4.51 -2.32 9.24
CA ASP A 233 -4.11 -2.47 7.84
C ASP A 233 -5.34 -2.82 7.00
N ILE A 234 -5.67 -1.93 6.06
CA ILE A 234 -6.84 -2.08 5.18
C ILE A 234 -6.37 -2.34 3.75
N ASP A 235 -6.68 -3.51 3.22
CA ASP A 235 -6.58 -3.81 1.79
C ASP A 235 -7.81 -3.26 1.05
N TYR A 236 -7.75 -1.97 0.72
CA TYR A 236 -8.85 -1.29 0.04
C TYR A 236 -9.15 -1.87 -1.35
N GLU A 237 -8.12 -2.29 -2.08
CA GLU A 237 -8.31 -2.93 -3.40
C GLU A 237 -9.11 -4.23 -3.31
N TYR A 238 -8.79 -5.06 -2.30
CA TYR A 238 -9.53 -6.29 -2.06
C TYR A 238 -10.99 -6.00 -1.68
N LEU A 239 -11.22 -5.03 -0.78
CA LEU A 239 -12.56 -4.62 -0.37
C LEU A 239 -13.39 -4.13 -1.55
N ALA A 240 -12.82 -3.24 -2.36
CA ALA A 240 -13.50 -2.65 -3.51
C ALA A 240 -13.93 -3.69 -4.54
N ARG A 241 -13.14 -4.76 -4.73
CA ARG A 241 -13.43 -5.81 -5.70
C ARG A 241 -14.37 -6.90 -5.19
N ASN A 242 -14.30 -7.22 -3.92
CA ASN A 242 -14.92 -8.45 -3.43
C ASN A 242 -16.12 -8.24 -2.51
N SER A 243 -16.29 -7.08 -1.88
CA SER A 243 -17.29 -6.95 -0.82
C SER A 243 -18.05 -5.63 -0.78
N GLN A 244 -17.52 -4.54 -1.31
CA GLN A 244 -18.03 -3.18 -1.13
C GLN A 244 -18.15 -2.73 0.36
N ILE A 245 -17.56 -3.49 1.30
CA ILE A 245 -17.59 -3.20 2.75
C ILE A 245 -17.02 -1.82 3.05
N GLN A 246 -16.06 -1.32 2.25
CA GLN A 246 -15.50 0.02 2.40
C GLN A 246 -16.54 1.14 2.37
N ASN A 247 -17.71 0.91 1.75
CA ASN A 247 -18.82 1.87 1.70
C ASN A 247 -19.59 1.94 3.03
N TYR A 248 -19.32 1.00 3.93
CA TYR A 248 -19.95 0.94 5.27
C TYR A 248 -18.99 1.34 6.38
N ILE A 249 -17.72 1.65 6.06
CA ILE A 249 -16.75 2.17 7.04
C ILE A 249 -16.96 3.67 7.14
N TYR A 250 -17.79 4.08 8.08
CA TYR A 250 -17.98 5.50 8.36
C TYR A 250 -16.81 6.08 9.15
N LEU A 251 -16.46 7.33 8.83
CA LEU A 251 -15.35 8.04 9.43
C LEU A 251 -15.85 9.00 10.50
N LYS A 252 -15.00 9.31 11.48
CA LYS A 252 -15.25 10.28 12.55
C LYS A 252 -14.07 11.21 12.74
N GLY A 253 -14.28 12.28 13.48
CA GLY A 253 -13.19 13.21 13.86
C GLY A 253 -12.08 12.49 14.62
N GLY A 254 -10.83 12.81 14.27
CA GLY A 254 -9.64 12.18 14.83
C GLY A 254 -9.15 10.93 14.07
N ASP A 255 -9.90 10.42 13.09
CA ASP A 255 -9.41 9.33 12.23
C ASP A 255 -8.22 9.81 11.39
N THR A 256 -7.23 8.94 11.25
CA THR A 256 -6.07 9.17 10.37
C THR A 256 -6.01 8.07 9.32
N ILE A 257 -5.83 8.47 8.06
CA ILE A 257 -5.68 7.56 6.93
C ILE A 257 -4.32 7.86 6.30
N HIS A 258 -3.43 6.88 6.35
CA HIS A 258 -2.12 6.99 5.73
C HIS A 258 -2.01 6.03 4.56
N LEU A 259 -1.67 6.55 3.39
CA LEU A 259 -1.40 5.78 2.18
C LEU A 259 0.10 5.58 2.03
N PRO A 260 0.64 4.37 2.30
CA PRO A 260 2.06 4.10 2.17
C PRO A 260 2.55 4.26 0.73
N ASP A 261 3.84 4.47 0.58
CA ASP A 261 4.54 4.41 -0.70
C ASP A 261 4.69 2.93 -1.13
N ASN A 262 4.43 2.64 -2.39
CA ASN A 262 4.63 1.32 -2.96
C ASN A 262 5.98 1.17 -3.69
N SER A 263 6.84 2.18 -3.66
CA SER A 263 8.15 2.12 -4.33
C SER A 263 9.04 1.00 -3.81
N LEU A 264 8.87 0.62 -2.54
CA LEU A 264 9.55 -0.52 -1.92
C LEU A 264 8.80 -1.85 -2.11
N SER A 265 7.54 -1.80 -2.52
CA SER A 265 6.74 -2.99 -2.81
C SER A 265 7.09 -3.53 -4.19
N GLN A 266 8.24 -4.21 -4.30
CA GLN A 266 8.78 -4.72 -5.56
C GLN A 266 8.86 -6.25 -5.56
N VAL A 267 8.76 -6.81 -6.77
CA VAL A 267 9.15 -8.18 -7.09
C VAL A 267 10.38 -8.11 -7.99
N HIS A 268 11.38 -8.92 -7.68
CA HIS A 268 12.61 -8.97 -8.46
C HIS A 268 12.64 -10.22 -9.31
N VAL A 269 12.82 -10.07 -10.63
CA VAL A 269 13.04 -11.19 -11.55
C VAL A 269 14.51 -11.22 -11.92
N LEU A 270 15.19 -12.29 -11.50
CA LEU A 270 16.64 -12.46 -11.60
C LEU A 270 17.01 -13.77 -12.32
N GLY A 271 18.29 -13.93 -12.61
CA GLY A 271 18.84 -15.12 -13.28
C GLY A 271 18.63 -15.05 -14.79
N GLU A 272 18.29 -16.19 -15.40
CA GLU A 272 18.18 -16.35 -16.85
C GLU A 272 16.81 -15.93 -17.41
N ALA A 273 16.26 -14.84 -16.90
CA ALA A 273 15.21 -14.12 -17.60
C ALA A 273 15.83 -13.35 -18.78
N THR A 274 15.08 -13.17 -19.87
CA THR A 274 15.57 -12.43 -21.04
C THR A 274 15.96 -10.98 -20.69
N SER A 275 15.26 -10.36 -19.74
CA SER A 275 15.55 -9.02 -19.24
C SER A 275 15.29 -8.99 -17.73
N PRO A 276 16.30 -9.37 -16.89
CA PRO A 276 16.15 -9.26 -15.44
C PRO A 276 15.72 -7.87 -15.03
N THR A 277 14.75 -7.77 -14.12
CA THR A 277 14.12 -6.47 -13.77
C THR A 277 13.47 -6.51 -12.40
N SER A 278 13.29 -5.34 -11.82
CA SER A 278 12.45 -5.14 -10.64
C SER A 278 11.11 -4.55 -11.06
N ILE A 279 10.03 -5.11 -10.55
CA ILE A 279 8.65 -4.78 -10.92
C ILE A 279 7.96 -4.22 -9.70
N ASN A 280 7.49 -2.99 -9.76
CA ASN A 280 6.69 -2.40 -8.70
C ASN A 280 5.31 -3.08 -8.64
N LEU A 281 4.94 -3.53 -7.46
CA LEU A 281 3.61 -4.06 -7.18
C LEU A 281 2.63 -2.88 -7.01
N THR A 282 1.99 -2.49 -8.08
CA THR A 282 0.87 -1.54 -8.01
C THR A 282 -0.40 -2.21 -7.49
N ARG A 283 -0.42 -3.53 -7.41
CA ARG A 283 -1.54 -4.37 -6.98
C ARG A 283 -1.02 -5.63 -6.31
N LYS A 284 -1.72 -6.11 -5.28
CA LYS A 284 -1.40 -7.37 -4.57
C LYS A 284 -1.45 -8.62 -5.46
N ASN A 285 -2.07 -8.53 -6.63
CA ASN A 285 -2.28 -9.65 -7.53
C ASN A 285 -1.39 -9.52 -8.78
N LEU A 286 -0.08 -9.70 -8.62
CA LEU A 286 0.83 -9.90 -9.75
C LEU A 286 1.05 -11.40 -9.95
N PRO A 287 0.44 -12.05 -10.96
CA PRO A 287 0.73 -13.43 -11.27
C PRO A 287 2.19 -13.63 -11.68
N LEU A 288 2.79 -14.77 -11.33
CA LEU A 288 4.14 -15.13 -11.73
C LEU A 288 4.34 -15.07 -13.25
N SER A 289 3.34 -15.52 -14.03
CA SER A 289 3.37 -15.43 -15.49
C SER A 289 3.50 -13.99 -15.99
N SER A 290 2.81 -13.03 -15.33
CA SER A 290 2.87 -11.61 -15.68
C SER A 290 4.23 -11.01 -15.33
N ALA A 291 4.83 -11.38 -14.21
CA ALA A 291 6.19 -10.97 -13.84
C ALA A 291 7.23 -11.46 -14.86
N LEU A 292 7.14 -12.73 -15.23
CA LEU A 292 8.00 -13.31 -16.26
C LEU A 292 7.79 -12.65 -17.64
N ALA A 293 6.55 -12.34 -18.02
CA ALA A 293 6.25 -11.63 -19.26
C ALA A 293 6.86 -10.21 -19.27
N GLN A 294 6.84 -9.49 -18.16
CA GLN A 294 7.49 -8.18 -18.04
C GLN A 294 9.01 -8.28 -18.14
N ALA A 295 9.60 -9.39 -17.65
CA ALA A 295 11.01 -9.74 -17.84
C ALA A 295 11.32 -10.30 -19.24
N LYS A 296 10.38 -10.18 -20.20
CA LYS A 296 10.48 -10.69 -21.60
C LYS A 296 10.62 -12.21 -21.69
N GLY A 297 10.15 -12.94 -20.68
CA GLY A 297 10.18 -14.39 -20.63
C GLY A 297 11.54 -14.98 -20.20
N LEU A 298 11.64 -16.28 -20.32
CA LEU A 298 12.84 -17.04 -20.04
C LEU A 298 13.81 -16.94 -21.22
N SER A 299 15.13 -16.82 -20.95
CA SER A 299 16.16 -16.89 -21.98
C SER A 299 16.11 -18.25 -22.69
N GLN A 300 15.88 -18.25 -23.99
CA GLN A 300 15.72 -19.50 -24.75
C GLN A 300 17.03 -20.31 -24.87
N SER A 301 18.16 -19.63 -24.74
CA SER A 301 19.48 -20.23 -24.92
C SER A 301 20.10 -20.76 -23.62
N THR A 302 19.79 -20.16 -22.48
CA THR A 302 20.50 -20.39 -21.22
C THR A 302 19.60 -20.80 -20.07
N ALA A 303 18.30 -20.49 -20.13
CA ALA A 303 17.37 -20.79 -19.04
C ALA A 303 17.01 -22.28 -18.97
N LYS A 304 16.90 -22.76 -17.75
CA LYS A 304 16.33 -24.07 -17.45
C LYS A 304 14.92 -23.91 -16.94
N GLY A 305 13.95 -23.93 -17.85
CA GLY A 305 12.54 -23.68 -17.54
C GLY A 305 11.95 -24.59 -16.47
N LYS A 306 12.52 -25.79 -16.24
CA LYS A 306 12.09 -26.71 -15.17
C LYS A 306 12.39 -26.23 -13.76
N ASP A 307 13.30 -25.28 -13.60
CA ASP A 307 13.81 -24.84 -12.31
C ASP A 307 13.66 -23.31 -12.19
N VAL A 308 12.42 -22.86 -12.03
CA VAL A 308 12.08 -21.49 -11.66
C VAL A 308 11.69 -21.48 -10.19
N TYR A 309 12.38 -20.65 -9.41
CA TYR A 309 12.20 -20.55 -7.97
C TYR A 309 11.59 -19.19 -7.61
N ILE A 310 10.72 -19.18 -6.60
CA ILE A 310 10.21 -17.98 -5.98
C ILE A 310 10.67 -18.00 -4.52
N LEU A 311 11.51 -17.05 -4.16
CA LEU A 311 11.98 -16.87 -2.79
C LEU A 311 11.13 -15.79 -2.15
N ARG A 312 10.40 -16.16 -1.10
CA ARG A 312 9.58 -15.26 -0.29
C ARG A 312 10.28 -15.03 1.04
N PRO A 313 10.79 -13.81 1.31
CA PRO A 313 11.55 -13.53 2.53
C PRO A 313 10.72 -13.70 3.80
N LYS A 314 9.46 -13.29 3.74
CA LYS A 314 8.50 -13.43 4.84
C LYS A 314 7.15 -13.90 4.31
N ASP A 315 6.58 -14.91 4.92
CA ASP A 315 5.18 -15.28 4.72
C ASP A 315 4.27 -14.58 5.75
N SER A 316 3.00 -14.95 5.80
CA SER A 316 2.05 -14.44 6.81
C SER A 316 2.43 -14.75 8.26
N GLU A 317 3.38 -15.67 8.49
CA GLU A 317 3.92 -16.05 9.80
C GLU A 317 5.30 -15.45 10.07
N GLY A 318 5.82 -14.61 9.16
CA GLY A 318 7.14 -14.01 9.23
C GLY A 318 8.30 -14.98 8.88
N LYS A 319 8.00 -16.13 8.26
CA LYS A 319 9.00 -17.16 7.93
C LYS A 319 9.37 -17.11 6.45
N PRO A 320 10.65 -17.34 6.10
CA PRO A 320 11.07 -17.44 4.71
C PRO A 320 10.53 -18.74 4.08
N ARG A 321 10.09 -18.66 2.82
CA ARG A 321 9.61 -19.81 2.04
C ARG A 321 10.20 -19.80 0.64
N ILE A 322 10.42 -20.97 0.08
CA ILE A 322 10.86 -21.13 -1.29
C ILE A 322 9.88 -21.99 -2.06
N PHE A 323 9.38 -21.46 -3.16
CA PHE A 323 8.51 -22.19 -4.07
C PHE A 323 9.28 -22.54 -5.34
N LYS A 324 8.94 -23.66 -5.94
CA LYS A 324 9.50 -24.12 -7.21
C LYS A 324 8.37 -24.38 -8.21
N THR A 325 8.57 -23.98 -9.46
CA THR A 325 7.65 -24.31 -10.57
C THR A 325 8.40 -24.75 -11.82
N ASP A 326 7.74 -25.59 -12.63
CA ASP A 326 8.24 -26.05 -13.93
C ASP A 326 7.58 -25.25 -15.05
N MET A 327 8.31 -24.28 -15.59
CA MET A 327 7.88 -23.44 -16.70
C MET A 327 8.22 -24.04 -18.08
N SER A 328 8.70 -25.28 -18.17
CA SER A 328 8.93 -25.97 -19.44
C SER A 328 7.69 -26.65 -20.00
N SER A 329 6.59 -26.68 -19.24
CA SER A 329 5.34 -27.35 -19.58
C SER A 329 4.15 -26.37 -19.63
N PRO A 330 3.13 -26.61 -20.48
CA PRO A 330 1.92 -25.78 -20.49
C PRO A 330 1.20 -25.72 -19.14
N SER A 331 1.22 -26.80 -18.37
CA SER A 331 0.64 -26.85 -17.02
C SER A 331 1.36 -25.91 -16.05
N GLY A 332 2.69 -25.79 -16.15
CA GLY A 332 3.46 -24.84 -15.37
C GLY A 332 3.07 -23.38 -15.65
N TYR A 333 2.84 -23.03 -16.92
CA TYR A 333 2.35 -21.70 -17.28
C TYR A 333 0.95 -21.42 -16.73
N LEU A 334 0.05 -22.41 -16.72
CA LEU A 334 -1.29 -22.27 -16.11
C LEU A 334 -1.20 -22.05 -14.59
N LEU A 335 -0.33 -22.79 -13.91
CA LEU A 335 -0.07 -22.61 -12.47
C LEU A 335 0.53 -21.22 -12.19
N ALA A 336 1.54 -20.81 -12.99
CA ALA A 336 2.14 -19.49 -12.87
C ALA A 336 1.14 -18.34 -13.09
N GLY A 337 0.10 -18.55 -13.93
CA GLY A 337 -0.99 -17.58 -14.12
C GLY A 337 -1.92 -17.44 -12.90
N LYS A 338 -1.89 -18.41 -11.99
CA LYS A 338 -2.72 -18.41 -10.78
C LYS A 338 -1.93 -18.15 -9.49
N PHE A 339 -0.60 -18.30 -9.53
CA PHE A 339 0.28 -18.06 -8.40
C PHE A 339 0.60 -16.57 -8.30
N ASN A 340 0.15 -15.90 -7.25
CA ASN A 340 0.38 -14.49 -7.01
C ASN A 340 1.69 -14.28 -6.24
N LEU A 341 2.46 -13.31 -6.71
CA LEU A 341 3.67 -12.85 -6.07
C LEU A 341 3.34 -11.79 -5.01
N ASN A 342 4.11 -11.77 -3.93
CA ASN A 342 4.03 -10.79 -2.86
C ASN A 342 5.19 -9.79 -2.97
N ALA A 343 5.06 -8.65 -2.31
CA ALA A 343 6.16 -7.69 -2.16
C ALA A 343 7.39 -8.37 -1.53
N GLY A 344 8.55 -8.08 -2.10
CA GLY A 344 9.81 -8.68 -1.69
C GLY A 344 10.08 -10.07 -2.29
N ASP A 345 9.16 -10.68 -3.04
CA ASP A 345 9.42 -11.97 -3.69
C ASP A 345 10.52 -11.81 -4.75
N ILE A 346 11.44 -12.78 -4.79
CA ILE A 346 12.48 -12.89 -5.80
C ILE A 346 12.16 -14.09 -6.69
N VAL A 347 11.85 -13.83 -7.95
CA VAL A 347 11.70 -14.86 -8.98
C VAL A 347 13.06 -15.14 -9.60
N PHE A 348 13.61 -16.29 -9.35
CA PHE A 348 14.91 -16.70 -9.88
C PHE A 348 14.76 -17.78 -10.96
N VAL A 349 15.24 -17.45 -12.16
CA VAL A 349 15.28 -18.38 -13.29
C VAL A 349 16.66 -19.03 -13.34
N SER A 350 16.71 -20.36 -13.22
CA SER A 350 17.96 -21.12 -13.17
C SER A 350 18.61 -21.26 -14.54
N THR A 351 19.95 -21.40 -14.55
CA THR A 351 20.73 -21.77 -15.74
C THR A 351 20.71 -23.27 -16.01
N ALA A 352 21.10 -23.67 -17.19
CA ALA A 352 21.28 -25.09 -17.55
C ALA A 352 22.53 -25.75 -16.92
N GLY A 353 23.41 -25.02 -16.24
CA GLY A 353 24.62 -25.50 -15.61
C GLY A 353 24.55 -25.58 -14.07
N ILE A 354 25.42 -26.34 -13.44
CA ILE A 354 25.43 -26.55 -11.99
C ILE A 354 26.18 -25.42 -11.29
N THR A 355 25.53 -24.75 -10.35
CA THR A 355 26.22 -23.97 -9.31
C THR A 355 25.69 -24.38 -7.94
N SER A 356 26.53 -24.33 -6.93
CA SER A 356 26.15 -24.77 -5.58
C SER A 356 25.09 -23.81 -4.98
N TRP A 357 24.15 -24.39 -4.26
CA TRP A 357 23.10 -23.67 -3.50
C TRP A 357 23.68 -22.57 -2.59
N SER A 358 24.78 -22.88 -1.89
CA SER A 358 25.47 -21.93 -1.03
C SER A 358 25.95 -20.66 -1.74
N ARG A 359 26.40 -20.77 -3.00
CA ARG A 359 26.80 -19.58 -3.78
C ARG A 359 25.61 -18.69 -4.13
N PHE A 360 24.47 -19.30 -4.47
CA PHE A 360 23.24 -18.56 -4.75
C PHE A 360 22.73 -17.85 -3.51
N ILE A 361 22.62 -18.55 -2.39
CA ILE A 361 22.17 -17.98 -1.12
C ILE A 361 23.06 -16.81 -0.70
N ASN A 362 24.37 -16.96 -0.80
CA ASN A 362 25.32 -15.88 -0.46
C ASN A 362 25.24 -14.66 -1.40
N GLN A 363 24.67 -14.82 -2.60
CA GLN A 363 24.42 -13.71 -3.52
C GLN A 363 23.09 -13.03 -3.29
N VAL A 364 22.08 -13.73 -2.78
CA VAL A 364 20.71 -13.23 -2.61
C VAL A 364 20.44 -12.75 -1.19
N LEU A 365 21.02 -13.39 -0.16
CA LEU A 365 20.84 -12.99 1.24
C LEU A 365 21.21 -11.53 1.55
N PRO A 366 22.26 -10.94 1.00
CA PRO A 366 22.57 -9.54 1.23
C PRO A 366 21.43 -8.60 0.81
N PHE A 367 20.64 -8.98 -0.21
CA PHE A 367 19.48 -8.21 -0.64
C PHE A 367 18.30 -8.35 0.33
N THR A 368 18.11 -9.51 0.95
CA THR A 368 17.03 -9.72 1.93
C THR A 368 17.32 -8.99 3.25
N ASP A 369 18.57 -8.90 3.67
CA ASP A 369 18.99 -8.14 4.85
C ASP A 369 18.84 -6.62 4.64
N PHE A 370 19.12 -6.15 3.42
CA PHE A 370 18.93 -4.74 3.06
C PHE A 370 17.44 -4.32 3.08
N ILE A 371 16.54 -5.18 2.62
CA ILE A 371 15.09 -4.94 2.66
C ILE A 371 14.59 -4.92 4.12
N ASN A 372 15.10 -5.81 4.97
CA ASN A 372 14.75 -5.89 6.39
C ASN A 372 15.30 -4.72 7.21
N SER A 373 16.46 -4.16 6.85
CA SER A 373 17.05 -3.02 7.56
C SER A 373 16.36 -1.68 7.27
N SER A 374 15.70 -1.54 6.12
CA SER A 374 14.93 -0.33 5.78
C SER A 374 13.60 -0.22 6.54
N GLU A 375 13.01 -1.34 6.97
CA GLU A 375 11.79 -1.33 7.80
C GLU A 375 12.05 -1.06 9.29
N SER A 376 13.28 -1.24 9.77
CA SER A 376 13.60 -1.06 11.20
C SER A 376 13.99 0.37 11.59
N THR A 377 14.08 1.32 10.65
CA THR A 377 14.48 2.71 10.93
C THR A 377 13.29 3.64 11.22
N ASP A 378 12.06 3.18 11.10
CA ASP A 378 10.87 4.01 11.33
C ASP A 378 10.24 3.88 12.75
N ILE A 379 10.94 3.22 13.69
CA ILE A 379 10.45 3.12 15.06
C ILE A 379 11.51 3.70 16.00
N LEU A 380 11.77 4.99 15.94
CA LEU A 380 12.32 5.81 17.04
C LEU A 380 12.58 7.25 16.54
N ASN A 381 11.51 8.06 16.52
CA ASN A 381 11.56 9.47 16.91
C ASN A 381 10.14 10.03 17.06
#